data_7f9de330647d9e07b9d76fbb74156327
#
_entry.id   7f9de330647d9e07b9d76fbb74156327
#
_cell.length_a   1.000
_cell.length_b   1.000
_cell.length_c   1.000
_cell.angle_alpha   90.00
_cell.angle_beta   90.00
_cell.angle_gamma   90.00
#
_symmetry.space_group_name_H-M   'P 1'
#
loop_
_entity.id
_entity.type
_entity.pdbx_description
1 polymer ?
#
loop_
_entity_poly.entity_id
_entity_poly.type
_entity_poly.pdbx_seq_one_letter_code
_entity_poly.pdbx_strand_id
1 'polypeptide(L)'
;MSTLKIKVIVGSSRANRFSEKPASWIFELAKTRTDLDVELLDLRDYPLPFFEEAMPPGLAKDQYSNPIVVKWRDKIREADGFIICSPEYNHGYPAVLKNALDYTYFSWARKAVAFVSWGGAGGARGVEQLRLVTIELDMVPTRWAVHIPNPWFIKDVSEIDTEQNRNSATALLDHLTWWAGALKVAR
;
A
#
# COMPACT_ATOMS: atom_id res chain seq x y z
N MET A 1 -4.78 23.04 7.09
CA MET A 1 -5.01 21.63 7.49
C MET A 1 -3.67 21.03 7.90
N SER A 2 -3.62 20.14 8.87
CA SER A 2 -2.36 19.45 9.21
C SER A 2 -1.95 18.52 8.07
N THR A 3 -0.66 18.44 7.77
CA THR A 3 -0.09 17.51 6.79
C THR A 3 -0.51 16.07 7.09
N LEU A 4 -0.89 15.30 6.07
CA LEU A 4 -1.31 13.90 6.20
C LEU A 4 -0.11 12.97 6.05
N LYS A 5 0.04 12.04 6.97
CA LYS A 5 1.09 11.01 6.92
C LYS A 5 0.67 9.85 6.02
N ILE A 6 1.28 9.74 4.87
CA ILE A 6 0.99 8.68 3.89
C ILE A 6 2.16 7.71 3.81
N LYS A 7 1.89 6.41 3.96
CA LYS A 7 2.88 5.36 3.77
C LYS A 7 2.70 4.71 2.41
N VAL A 8 3.78 4.68 1.61
CA VAL A 8 3.84 3.95 0.33
C VAL A 8 4.46 2.59 0.61
N ILE A 9 3.69 1.52 0.44
CA ILE A 9 4.11 0.16 0.78
C ILE A 9 4.55 -0.58 -0.48
N VAL A 10 5.80 -1.06 -0.51
CA VAL A 10 6.34 -1.91 -1.58
C VAL A 10 5.98 -3.36 -1.30
N GLY A 11 4.90 -3.85 -1.92
CA GLY A 11 4.21 -5.10 -1.62
C GLY A 11 4.87 -6.38 -2.16
N SER A 12 6.15 -6.38 -2.52
CA SER A 12 6.86 -7.58 -3.00
C SER A 12 8.28 -7.63 -2.48
N SER A 13 8.74 -8.81 -2.05
CA SER A 13 10.12 -9.06 -1.62
C SER A 13 10.94 -9.87 -2.63
N ARG A 14 10.38 -10.20 -3.83
CA ARG A 14 11.05 -11.01 -4.86
C ARG A 14 12.39 -10.40 -5.29
N ALA A 15 13.44 -11.22 -5.45
CA ALA A 15 14.69 -10.77 -6.03
C ALA A 15 14.45 -10.19 -7.45
N ASN A 16 15.20 -9.17 -7.83
CA ASN A 16 15.05 -8.47 -9.11
C ASN A 16 13.61 -8.07 -9.47
N ARG A 17 12.85 -7.64 -8.46
CA ARG A 17 11.45 -7.22 -8.62
C ARG A 17 11.33 -5.91 -9.40
N PHE A 18 10.28 -5.79 -10.17
CA PHE A 18 9.90 -4.54 -10.85
C PHE A 18 9.41 -3.45 -9.87
N SER A 19 8.98 -3.85 -8.67
CA SER A 19 8.28 -3.04 -7.67
C SER A 19 8.95 -1.71 -7.33
N GLU A 20 10.26 -1.64 -7.40
CA GLU A 20 11.03 -0.43 -7.06
C GLU A 20 10.69 0.74 -8.00
N LYS A 21 10.46 0.46 -9.29
CA LYS A 21 10.15 1.49 -10.28
C LYS A 21 8.80 2.17 -10.02
N PRO A 22 7.66 1.46 -9.97
CA PRO A 22 6.37 2.11 -9.73
C PRO A 22 6.23 2.66 -8.32
N ALA A 23 6.86 2.04 -7.31
CA ALA A 23 6.84 2.56 -5.95
C ALA A 23 7.61 3.86 -5.81
N SER A 24 8.83 3.96 -6.38
CA SER A 24 9.59 5.21 -6.40
C SER A 24 8.87 6.30 -7.19
N TRP A 25 8.29 5.95 -8.33
CA TRP A 25 7.56 6.89 -9.17
C TRP A 25 6.39 7.55 -8.42
N ILE A 26 5.50 6.76 -7.82
CA ILE A 26 4.37 7.32 -7.08
C ILE A 26 4.81 8.03 -5.79
N PHE A 27 5.86 7.56 -5.14
CA PHE A 27 6.44 8.19 -3.96
C PHE A 27 6.96 9.59 -4.29
N GLU A 28 7.75 9.75 -5.37
CA GLU A 28 8.24 11.06 -5.77
C GLU A 28 7.11 11.99 -6.21
N LEU A 29 6.09 11.51 -6.92
CA LEU A 29 4.90 12.31 -7.23
C LEU A 29 4.16 12.76 -5.95
N ALA A 30 3.96 11.87 -4.99
CA ALA A 30 3.31 12.21 -3.73
C ALA A 30 4.11 13.24 -2.92
N LYS A 31 5.45 13.18 -2.94
CA LYS A 31 6.33 14.15 -2.27
C LYS A 31 6.26 15.57 -2.85
N THR A 32 5.82 15.73 -4.09
CA THR A 32 5.64 17.09 -4.64
C THR A 32 4.47 17.84 -4.00
N ARG A 33 3.60 17.13 -3.27
CA ARG A 33 2.44 17.72 -2.61
C ARG A 33 2.83 18.29 -1.24
N THR A 34 2.39 19.49 -0.97
CA THR A 34 2.65 20.20 0.31
C THR A 34 1.72 19.77 1.45
N ASP A 35 0.63 19.07 1.12
CA ASP A 35 -0.35 18.56 2.07
C ASP A 35 -0.06 17.13 2.56
N LEU A 36 1.01 16.50 2.04
CA LEU A 36 1.41 15.13 2.38
C LEU A 36 2.82 15.08 3.00
N ASP A 37 2.96 14.26 4.04
CA ASP A 37 4.22 13.76 4.58
C ASP A 37 4.32 12.27 4.21
N VAL A 38 5.23 11.94 3.29
CA VAL A 38 5.25 10.63 2.64
C VAL A 38 6.48 9.83 3.06
N GLU A 39 6.27 8.57 3.46
CA GLU A 39 7.33 7.61 3.78
C GLU A 39 7.17 6.34 2.95
N LEU A 40 8.29 5.83 2.42
CA LEU A 40 8.35 4.55 1.71
C LEU A 40 8.61 3.41 2.71
N LEU A 41 7.77 2.39 2.71
CA LEU A 41 7.92 1.17 3.50
C LEU A 41 8.17 -0.02 2.57
N ASP A 42 9.40 -0.52 2.55
CA ASP A 42 9.74 -1.72 1.79
C ASP A 42 9.57 -2.97 2.66
N LEU A 43 8.75 -3.95 2.23
CA LEU A 43 8.56 -5.20 2.98
C LEU A 43 9.85 -6.02 3.16
N ARG A 44 10.93 -5.73 2.41
CA ARG A 44 12.25 -6.32 2.66
C ARG A 44 12.88 -5.84 3.97
N ASP A 45 12.56 -4.63 4.41
CA ASP A 45 13.05 -4.06 5.68
C ASP A 45 12.25 -4.55 6.89
N TYR A 46 11.20 -5.31 6.62
CA TYR A 46 10.31 -5.93 7.59
C TYR A 46 10.17 -7.42 7.31
N PRO A 47 11.20 -8.23 7.60
CA PRO A 47 11.17 -9.68 7.36
C PRO A 47 10.26 -10.37 8.39
N LEU A 48 8.96 -10.14 8.24
CA LEU A 48 7.93 -10.74 9.07
C LEU A 48 7.93 -12.26 8.87
N PRO A 49 7.95 -13.09 9.94
CA PRO A 49 7.72 -14.52 9.81
C PRO A 49 6.30 -14.75 9.24
N PHE A 50 6.01 -15.96 8.75
CA PHE A 50 4.62 -16.28 8.45
C PHE A 50 3.79 -16.16 9.72
N PHE A 51 2.54 -15.65 9.57
CA PHE A 51 1.64 -15.46 10.70
C PHE A 51 1.36 -16.80 11.38
N GLU A 52 1.85 -16.96 12.61
CA GLU A 52 1.73 -18.17 13.42
C GLU A 52 1.35 -17.86 14.88
N GLU A 53 0.82 -16.67 15.12
CA GLU A 53 0.40 -16.26 16.46
C GLU A 53 -0.74 -17.16 16.97
N ALA A 54 -0.73 -17.44 18.27
CA ALA A 54 -1.73 -18.29 18.92
C ALA A 54 -3.16 -17.71 18.82
N MET A 55 -3.28 -16.40 18.69
CA MET A 55 -4.57 -15.71 18.56
C MET A 55 -4.73 -15.18 17.14
N PRO A 56 -5.94 -15.28 16.55
CA PRO A 56 -6.21 -14.67 15.25
C PRO A 56 -6.04 -13.13 15.31
N PRO A 57 -5.74 -12.46 14.17
CA PRO A 57 -5.39 -11.04 14.12
C PRO A 57 -6.37 -10.13 14.87
N GLY A 58 -7.68 -10.32 14.69
CA GLY A 58 -8.72 -9.51 15.35
C GLY A 58 -8.82 -9.72 16.87
N LEU A 59 -8.25 -10.79 17.42
CA LEU A 59 -8.22 -11.06 18.87
C LEU A 59 -6.87 -10.71 19.50
N ALA A 60 -5.80 -10.66 18.73
CA ALA A 60 -4.45 -10.29 19.20
C ALA A 60 -4.33 -8.83 19.65
N LYS A 61 -5.30 -7.97 19.27
CA LYS A 61 -5.36 -6.54 19.62
C LYS A 61 -4.05 -5.78 19.31
N ASP A 62 -3.36 -6.17 18.23
CA ASP A 62 -2.04 -5.64 17.83
C ASP A 62 -0.98 -5.72 18.95
N GLN A 63 -1.06 -6.72 19.84
CA GLN A 63 -0.11 -6.98 20.90
C GLN A 63 0.82 -8.12 20.49
N TYR A 64 2.05 -7.79 20.12
CA TYR A 64 3.05 -8.73 19.64
C TYR A 64 4.35 -8.60 20.44
N SER A 65 5.03 -9.72 20.65
CA SER A 65 6.35 -9.77 21.31
C SER A 65 7.52 -9.68 20.31
N ASN A 66 7.31 -10.08 19.07
CA ASN A 66 8.34 -10.05 18.03
C ASN A 66 8.70 -8.60 17.65
N PRO A 67 9.96 -8.16 17.82
CA PRO A 67 10.36 -6.78 17.58
C PRO A 67 10.11 -6.28 16.14
N ILE A 68 10.23 -7.16 15.14
CA ILE A 68 9.99 -6.76 13.75
C ILE A 68 8.49 -6.54 13.47
N VAL A 69 7.61 -7.33 14.11
CA VAL A 69 6.17 -7.14 14.05
C VAL A 69 5.76 -5.85 14.76
N VAL A 70 6.36 -5.57 15.93
CA VAL A 70 6.16 -4.31 16.67
C VAL A 70 6.58 -3.12 15.82
N LYS A 71 7.77 -3.17 15.19
CA LYS A 71 8.27 -2.13 14.28
C LYS A 71 7.29 -1.89 13.11
N TRP A 72 6.79 -2.95 12.49
CA TRP A 72 5.81 -2.88 11.40
C TRP A 72 4.50 -2.23 11.87
N ARG A 73 3.91 -2.76 12.94
CA ARG A 73 2.69 -2.23 13.56
C ARG A 73 2.79 -0.73 13.84
N ASP A 74 3.90 -0.27 14.42
CA ASP A 74 4.07 1.12 14.79
C ASP A 74 4.13 2.03 13.55
N LYS A 75 4.77 1.60 12.47
CA LYS A 75 4.74 2.30 11.18
C LYS A 75 3.33 2.41 10.60
N ILE A 76 2.53 1.34 10.72
CA ILE A 76 1.14 1.37 10.27
C ILE A 76 0.29 2.30 11.15
N ARG A 77 0.52 2.32 12.47
CA ARG A 77 -0.19 3.22 13.38
C ARG A 77 0.05 4.70 13.09
N GLU A 78 1.26 5.07 12.72
CA GLU A 78 1.63 6.45 12.42
C GLU A 78 0.86 7.04 11.22
N ALA A 79 0.40 6.21 10.31
CA ALA A 79 -0.18 6.64 9.04
C ALA A 79 -1.59 7.21 9.18
N ASP A 80 -1.91 8.17 8.32
CA ASP A 80 -3.27 8.64 8.05
C ASP A 80 -3.89 7.94 6.83
N GLY A 81 -3.05 7.43 5.93
CA GLY A 81 -3.47 6.67 4.75
C GLY A 81 -2.32 5.93 4.10
N PHE A 82 -2.63 5.11 3.08
CA PHE A 82 -1.68 4.23 2.44
C PHE A 82 -1.78 4.24 0.92
N ILE A 83 -0.65 4.03 0.25
CA ILE A 83 -0.58 3.64 -1.16
C ILE A 83 0.10 2.26 -1.20
N ILE A 84 -0.65 1.21 -1.56
CA ILE A 84 -0.11 -0.15 -1.68
C ILE A 84 0.34 -0.37 -3.13
N CYS A 85 1.63 -0.59 -3.32
CA CYS A 85 2.25 -0.89 -4.60
C CYS A 85 2.42 -2.42 -4.73
N SER A 86 1.62 -3.06 -5.59
CA SER A 86 1.52 -4.53 -5.66
C SER A 86 1.64 -5.09 -7.07
N PRO A 87 2.51 -6.09 -7.31
CA PRO A 87 2.39 -6.94 -8.48
C PRO A 87 1.14 -7.82 -8.39
N GLU A 88 0.72 -8.33 -9.56
CA GLU A 88 -0.22 -9.43 -9.64
C GLU A 88 0.53 -10.75 -9.87
N TYR A 89 0.34 -11.70 -8.97
CA TYR A 89 0.84 -13.07 -9.06
C TYR A 89 -0.35 -14.04 -9.13
N ASN A 90 -0.50 -14.74 -10.25
CA ASN A 90 -1.56 -15.76 -10.41
C ASN A 90 -2.95 -15.23 -10.01
N HIS A 91 -3.37 -14.09 -10.55
CA HIS A 91 -4.65 -13.39 -10.28
C HIS A 91 -4.79 -12.76 -8.89
N GLY A 92 -3.79 -12.84 -8.04
CA GLY A 92 -3.82 -12.29 -6.69
C GLY A 92 -2.64 -11.36 -6.41
N TYR A 93 -2.57 -10.87 -5.20
CA TYR A 93 -1.44 -10.10 -4.67
C TYR A 93 -0.42 -11.06 -4.01
N PRO A 94 0.85 -10.65 -3.77
CA PRO A 94 1.87 -11.50 -3.20
C PRO A 94 1.55 -11.97 -1.77
N ALA A 95 1.93 -13.22 -1.44
CA ALA A 95 1.77 -13.79 -0.10
C ALA A 95 2.45 -12.94 0.99
N VAL A 96 3.63 -12.36 0.71
CA VAL A 96 4.33 -11.48 1.65
C VAL A 96 3.51 -10.24 2.01
N LEU A 97 2.75 -9.69 1.06
CA LEU A 97 1.86 -8.56 1.30
C LEU A 97 0.67 -8.99 2.17
N LYS A 98 0.05 -10.16 1.87
CA LYS A 98 -1.02 -10.69 2.71
C LYS A 98 -0.56 -10.90 4.15
N ASN A 99 0.62 -11.51 4.32
CA ASN A 99 1.22 -11.71 5.64
C ASN A 99 1.41 -10.40 6.41
N ALA A 100 1.91 -9.36 5.73
CA ALA A 100 2.10 -8.04 6.33
C ALA A 100 0.77 -7.35 6.72
N LEU A 101 -0.30 -7.57 5.94
CA LEU A 101 -1.64 -7.09 6.24
C LEU A 101 -2.24 -7.83 7.45
N ASP A 102 -2.03 -9.14 7.56
CA ASP A 102 -2.59 -9.97 8.63
C ASP A 102 -1.93 -9.73 9.99
N TYR A 103 -0.66 -9.33 10.01
CA TYR A 103 0.07 -9.08 11.26
C TYR A 103 -0.46 -7.90 12.07
N THR A 104 -1.20 -6.96 11.47
CA THR A 104 -1.76 -5.83 12.21
C THR A 104 -3.22 -5.65 11.81
N TYR A 105 -4.14 -5.74 12.74
CA TYR A 105 -5.58 -5.62 12.45
C TYR A 105 -6.09 -4.21 12.73
N PHE A 106 -6.02 -3.78 13.99
CA PHE A 106 -6.57 -2.49 14.43
C PHE A 106 -5.76 -1.29 13.97
N SER A 107 -4.48 -1.49 13.67
CA SER A 107 -3.60 -0.41 13.21
C SER A 107 -3.99 0.12 11.83
N TRP A 108 -4.70 -0.66 11.01
CA TRP A 108 -5.22 -0.25 9.70
C TRP A 108 -6.52 0.53 9.79
N ALA A 109 -7.32 0.29 10.84
CA ALA A 109 -8.72 0.69 10.92
C ALA A 109 -8.94 2.20 10.68
N ARG A 110 -10.00 2.52 9.94
CA ARG A 110 -10.47 3.86 9.63
C ARG A 110 -9.44 4.74 8.91
N LYS A 111 -8.62 4.14 8.04
CA LYS A 111 -7.63 4.82 7.20
C LYS A 111 -7.93 4.58 5.73
N ALA A 112 -7.62 5.57 4.89
CA ALA A 112 -7.79 5.43 3.46
C ALA A 112 -6.65 4.64 2.83
N VAL A 113 -6.94 3.87 1.76
CA VAL A 113 -5.94 3.14 1.00
C VAL A 113 -6.18 3.25 -0.50
N ALA A 114 -5.11 3.50 -1.24
CA ALA A 114 -5.07 3.52 -2.70
C ALA A 114 -4.07 2.49 -3.23
N PHE A 115 -4.14 2.19 -4.54
CA PHE A 115 -3.35 1.10 -5.12
C PHE A 115 -2.61 1.56 -6.38
N VAL A 116 -1.35 1.14 -6.49
CA VAL A 116 -0.55 1.15 -7.72
C VAL A 116 -0.18 -0.29 -8.01
N SER A 117 -0.56 -0.81 -9.17
CA SER A 117 -0.40 -2.23 -9.48
C SER A 117 0.14 -2.48 -10.88
N TRP A 118 0.67 -3.68 -11.09
CA TRP A 118 1.22 -4.08 -12.38
C TRP A 118 1.13 -5.59 -12.60
N GLY A 119 1.09 -5.97 -13.87
CA GLY A 119 0.96 -7.36 -14.31
C GLY A 119 0.45 -7.44 -15.75
N GLY A 120 0.15 -8.61 -16.25
CA GLY A 120 -0.41 -8.79 -17.60
C GLY A 120 -1.70 -8.00 -17.83
N ALA A 121 -2.57 -7.94 -16.81
CA ALA A 121 -3.78 -7.13 -16.78
C ALA A 121 -3.62 -5.87 -15.92
N GLY A 122 -2.42 -5.27 -15.88
CA GLY A 122 -2.14 -4.10 -15.06
C GLY A 122 -2.21 -4.35 -13.54
N GLY A 123 -2.36 -5.58 -13.09
CA GLY A 123 -2.55 -5.90 -11.69
C GLY A 123 -3.97 -5.71 -11.17
N ALA A 124 -4.94 -5.46 -12.06
CA ALA A 124 -6.32 -5.13 -11.68
C ALA A 124 -6.99 -6.23 -10.84
N ARG A 125 -6.77 -7.51 -11.19
CA ARG A 125 -7.36 -8.66 -10.47
C ARG A 125 -6.80 -8.79 -9.05
N GLY A 126 -5.50 -8.49 -8.87
CA GLY A 126 -4.89 -8.42 -7.53
C GLY A 126 -5.45 -7.28 -6.69
N VAL A 127 -5.72 -6.12 -7.30
CA VAL A 127 -6.35 -4.96 -6.63
C VAL A 127 -7.77 -5.26 -6.20
N GLU A 128 -8.57 -5.95 -7.03
CA GLU A 128 -9.92 -6.38 -6.64
C GLU A 128 -9.91 -7.22 -5.35
N GLN A 129 -8.98 -8.16 -5.25
CA GLN A 129 -8.83 -8.97 -4.04
C GLN A 129 -8.30 -8.15 -2.86
N LEU A 130 -7.35 -7.23 -3.09
CA LEU A 130 -6.85 -6.33 -2.04
C LEU A 130 -7.97 -5.44 -1.47
N ARG A 131 -8.90 -4.98 -2.31
CA ARG A 131 -10.05 -4.19 -1.86
C ARG A 131 -10.89 -4.95 -0.84
N LEU A 132 -11.15 -6.23 -1.06
CA LEU A 132 -11.89 -7.07 -0.11
C LEU A 132 -11.16 -7.22 1.23
N VAL A 133 -9.84 -7.46 1.17
CA VAL A 133 -9.00 -7.56 2.38
C VAL A 133 -8.95 -6.25 3.14
N THR A 134 -8.79 -5.13 2.44
CA THR A 134 -8.71 -3.82 3.11
C THR A 134 -10.03 -3.39 3.73
N ILE A 135 -11.19 -3.79 3.16
CA ILE A 135 -12.50 -3.58 3.79
C ILE A 135 -12.61 -4.39 5.10
N GLU A 136 -12.15 -5.65 5.12
CA GLU A 136 -12.14 -6.47 6.35
C GLU A 136 -11.25 -5.86 7.44
N LEU A 137 -10.19 -5.14 7.06
CA LEU A 137 -9.31 -4.40 7.98
C LEU A 137 -9.86 -3.01 8.39
N ASP A 138 -11.15 -2.75 8.14
CA ASP A 138 -11.84 -1.46 8.41
C ASP A 138 -11.15 -0.26 7.73
N MET A 139 -10.52 -0.48 6.57
CA MET A 139 -9.95 0.57 5.73
C MET A 139 -10.97 1.06 4.69
N VAL A 140 -10.74 2.25 4.13
CA VAL A 140 -11.53 2.79 3.00
C VAL A 140 -10.70 2.70 1.72
N PRO A 141 -10.89 1.67 0.87
CA PRO A 141 -10.23 1.60 -0.43
C PRO A 141 -10.80 2.67 -1.37
N THR A 142 -9.91 3.51 -1.91
CA THR A 142 -10.32 4.56 -2.84
C THR A 142 -10.68 3.99 -4.22
N ARG A 143 -11.53 4.71 -4.95
CA ARG A 143 -11.93 4.29 -6.31
C ARG A 143 -10.76 4.24 -7.27
N TRP A 144 -9.93 5.29 -7.28
CA TRP A 144 -8.87 5.46 -8.25
C TRP A 144 -7.65 4.62 -7.90
N ALA A 145 -7.08 3.98 -8.93
CA ALA A 145 -5.85 3.22 -8.85
C ALA A 145 -5.01 3.47 -10.13
N VAL A 146 -3.71 3.20 -10.06
CA VAL A 146 -2.85 3.16 -11.24
C VAL A 146 -2.60 1.71 -11.61
N HIS A 147 -2.85 1.34 -12.86
CA HIS A 147 -2.67 0.00 -13.40
C HIS A 147 -1.64 0.02 -14.53
N ILE A 148 -0.50 -0.64 -14.33
CA ILE A 148 0.62 -0.66 -15.27
C ILE A 148 0.67 -2.03 -15.97
N PRO A 149 0.23 -2.13 -17.22
CA PRO A 149 0.24 -3.39 -17.96
C PRO A 149 1.66 -3.76 -18.42
N ASN A 150 1.89 -5.05 -18.59
CA ASN A 150 3.09 -5.61 -19.23
C ASN A 150 4.43 -5.09 -18.68
N PRO A 151 4.67 -5.14 -17.36
CA PRO A 151 5.82 -4.53 -16.71
C PRO A 151 7.18 -5.05 -17.19
N TRP A 152 7.21 -6.24 -17.79
CA TRP A 152 8.43 -6.87 -18.32
C TRP A 152 9.02 -6.18 -19.57
N PHE A 153 8.25 -5.32 -20.24
CA PHE A 153 8.73 -4.50 -21.34
C PHE A 153 9.25 -3.13 -20.89
N ILE A 154 8.96 -2.72 -19.65
CA ILE A 154 9.36 -1.43 -19.10
C ILE A 154 10.77 -1.50 -18.53
N LYS A 155 11.69 -0.77 -19.15
CA LYS A 155 13.11 -0.73 -18.77
C LYS A 155 13.42 0.39 -17.78
N ASP A 156 12.72 1.51 -17.91
CA ASP A 156 13.00 2.71 -17.13
C ASP A 156 11.73 3.29 -16.50
N VAL A 157 11.90 4.09 -15.44
CA VAL A 157 10.79 4.76 -14.72
C VAL A 157 10.07 5.76 -15.63
N SER A 158 10.77 6.40 -16.56
CA SER A 158 10.17 7.34 -17.52
C SER A 158 9.10 6.69 -18.40
N GLU A 159 9.18 5.37 -18.64
CA GLU A 159 8.18 4.62 -19.40
C GLU A 159 6.89 4.36 -18.58
N ILE A 160 6.96 4.48 -17.25
CA ILE A 160 5.80 4.48 -16.36
C ILE A 160 5.14 5.87 -16.35
N ASP A 161 5.92 6.91 -16.50
CA ASP A 161 5.53 8.31 -16.34
C ASP A 161 4.80 8.87 -17.58
N THR A 162 3.84 8.12 -18.09
CA THR A 162 2.98 8.52 -19.19
C THR A 162 1.92 9.53 -18.75
N GLU A 163 1.37 10.32 -19.67
CA GLU A 163 0.26 11.23 -19.39
C GLU A 163 -0.94 10.51 -18.74
N GLN A 164 -1.30 9.33 -19.26
CA GLN A 164 -2.37 8.51 -18.70
C GLN A 164 -2.11 8.11 -17.25
N ASN A 165 -0.89 7.64 -16.95
CA ASN A 165 -0.53 7.23 -15.60
C ASN A 165 -0.43 8.43 -14.64
N ARG A 166 0.05 9.58 -15.10
CA ARG A 166 0.05 10.84 -14.33
C ARG A 166 -1.36 11.28 -13.98
N ASN A 167 -2.29 11.27 -14.94
CA ASN A 167 -3.69 11.61 -14.70
C ASN A 167 -4.34 10.67 -13.68
N SER A 168 -4.07 9.37 -13.81
CA SER A 168 -4.55 8.37 -12.85
C SER A 168 -3.94 8.56 -11.46
N ALA A 169 -2.64 8.88 -11.38
CA ALA A 169 -1.95 9.13 -10.11
C ALA A 169 -2.46 10.41 -9.43
N THR A 170 -2.71 11.47 -10.19
CA THR A 170 -3.31 12.70 -9.67
C THR A 170 -4.68 12.42 -9.06
N ALA A 171 -5.57 11.74 -9.79
CA ALA A 171 -6.88 11.36 -9.29
C ALA A 171 -6.80 10.44 -8.05
N LEU A 172 -5.83 9.50 -8.04
CA LEU A 172 -5.56 8.64 -6.90
C LEU A 172 -5.16 9.46 -5.66
N LEU A 173 -4.18 10.36 -5.82
CA LEU A 173 -3.67 11.18 -4.72
C LEU A 173 -4.73 12.14 -4.18
N ASP A 174 -5.52 12.77 -5.04
CA ASP A 174 -6.61 13.67 -4.63
C ASP A 174 -7.69 12.93 -3.83
N HIS A 175 -8.12 11.76 -4.30
CA HIS A 175 -9.08 10.93 -3.57
C HIS A 175 -8.52 10.42 -2.24
N LEU A 176 -7.27 9.94 -2.24
CA LEU A 176 -6.62 9.46 -1.02
C LEU A 176 -6.53 10.58 0.01
N THR A 177 -6.11 11.77 -0.39
CA THR A 177 -5.98 12.94 0.49
C THR A 177 -7.32 13.36 1.08
N TRP A 178 -8.37 13.41 0.26
CA TRP A 178 -9.71 13.75 0.71
C TRP A 178 -10.22 12.76 1.77
N TRP A 179 -10.16 11.46 1.48
CA TRP A 179 -10.60 10.42 2.41
C TRP A 179 -9.74 10.37 3.67
N ALA A 180 -8.41 10.41 3.55
CA ALA A 180 -7.50 10.39 4.69
C ALA A 180 -7.74 11.59 5.62
N GLY A 181 -7.98 12.78 5.05
CA GLY A 181 -8.32 13.98 5.81
C GLY A 181 -9.64 13.85 6.56
N ALA A 182 -10.70 13.40 5.89
CA ALA A 182 -12.01 13.19 6.50
C ALA A 182 -11.96 12.15 7.63
N LEU A 183 -11.31 11.02 7.39
CA LEU A 183 -11.17 9.95 8.38
C LEU A 183 -10.27 10.35 9.56
N LYS A 184 -9.23 11.16 9.31
CA LYS A 184 -8.37 11.69 10.40
C LYS A 184 -9.14 12.54 11.39
N VAL A 185 -10.09 13.34 10.92
CA VAL A 185 -10.94 14.17 11.78
C VAL A 185 -11.95 13.31 12.54
N ALA A 186 -12.41 12.19 11.95
CA ALA A 186 -13.42 11.31 12.52
C ALA A 186 -12.87 10.24 13.48
N ARG A 187 -11.54 10.04 13.54
CA ARG A 187 -10.83 9.13 14.48
C ARG A 187 -10.53 9.85 15.79
#